data_d06560e83defe33f7100b610ad37e390
#
_entry.id   d06560e83defe33f7100b610ad37e390
#
_cell.length_a   1.000
_cell.length_b   1.000
_cell.length_c   1.000
_cell.angle_alpha   90.00
_cell.angle_beta   90.00
_cell.angle_gamma   90.00
#
_symmetry.space_group_name_H-M   'P 1'
#
loop_
_entity.id
_entity.type
_entity.pdbx_description
1 polymer ?
#
loop_
_entity_poly.entity_id
_entity_poly.type
_entity_poly.pdbx_seq_one_letter_code
_entity_poly.pdbx_strand_id
1 'polypeptide(L)'
;MKKIINTIALLLIAVAVSAQTAREVLDKTAKTLSNKGGITASFSIKNGAAGTISVKGKKFQATTPDGIVWFNGKTQWTYVKQNSEVNVNNPTDAELQAINPYNFVYIYRNGYKAELKDAGNLHQIHLTATGKDKGIQEMYIRVDKKTYVPTAISIRRGKRWTSISITNFRKANLSDAIFSFNAKDYPQAEIVDLR
;
A
#
# COMPACT_ATOMS: atom_id res chain seq x y z
N MET A 1 23.61 16.07 70.30
CA MET A 1 24.10 15.58 68.99
C MET A 1 22.91 15.10 68.18
N LYS A 2 22.44 15.95 67.28
CA LYS A 2 21.25 15.65 66.42
C LYS A 2 21.74 15.02 65.14
N LYS A 3 21.37 13.76 64.87
CA LYS A 3 21.64 13.07 63.62
C LYS A 3 20.64 13.55 62.58
N ILE A 4 21.11 14.24 61.58
CA ILE A 4 20.32 14.64 60.41
C ILE A 4 20.37 13.45 59.44
N ILE A 5 19.24 12.77 59.27
CA ILE A 5 19.05 11.70 58.27
C ILE A 5 18.61 12.42 56.98
N ASN A 6 19.55 12.54 56.04
CA ASN A 6 19.24 12.99 54.68
C ASN A 6 18.55 11.86 53.92
N THR A 7 17.24 11.91 53.80
CA THR A 7 16.49 11.02 52.92
C THR A 7 16.53 11.61 51.50
N ILE A 8 17.41 11.09 50.67
CA ILE A 8 17.42 11.38 49.23
C ILE A 8 16.25 10.60 48.62
N ALA A 9 15.13 11.29 48.37
CA ALA A 9 14.04 10.75 47.58
C ALA A 9 14.50 10.70 46.11
N LEU A 10 14.86 9.51 45.65
CA LEU A 10 15.18 9.23 44.25
C LEU A 10 13.84 9.26 43.50
N LEU A 11 13.52 10.38 42.85
CA LEU A 11 12.37 10.49 41.92
C LEU A 11 12.69 9.67 40.68
N LEU A 12 12.28 8.41 40.63
CA LEU A 12 12.22 7.61 39.41
C LEU A 12 11.13 8.20 38.51
N ILE A 13 11.54 9.12 37.62
CA ILE A 13 10.70 9.52 36.50
C ILE A 13 10.66 8.33 35.55
N ALA A 14 9.64 7.50 35.69
CA ALA A 14 9.30 6.50 34.69
C ALA A 14 8.88 7.24 33.42
N VAL A 15 9.81 7.44 32.50
CA VAL A 15 9.48 7.86 31.13
C VAL A 15 8.71 6.68 30.53
N ALA A 16 7.39 6.78 30.54
CA ALA A 16 6.53 5.88 29.79
C ALA A 16 6.85 6.07 28.30
N VAL A 17 7.80 5.30 27.79
CA VAL A 17 8.01 5.18 26.34
C VAL A 17 6.74 4.53 25.81
N SER A 18 5.82 5.36 25.32
CA SER A 18 4.62 4.86 24.63
C SER A 18 5.08 4.04 23.44
N ALA A 19 4.91 2.72 23.53
CA ALA A 19 5.23 1.83 22.42
C ALA A 19 4.35 2.21 21.22
N GLN A 20 4.98 2.44 20.08
CA GLN A 20 4.27 2.80 18.86
C GLN A 20 3.29 1.69 18.48
N THR A 21 2.05 2.07 18.18
CA THR A 21 0.99 1.13 17.80
C THR A 21 1.05 0.79 16.31
N ALA A 22 0.49 -0.36 15.93
CA ALA A 22 0.36 -0.74 14.51
C ALA A 22 -0.41 0.33 13.69
N ARG A 23 -1.43 0.95 14.29
CA ARG A 23 -2.23 2.00 13.63
C ARG A 23 -1.42 3.26 13.39
N GLU A 24 -0.61 3.70 14.35
CA GLU A 24 0.28 4.86 14.17
C GLU A 24 1.30 4.64 13.06
N VAL A 25 1.88 3.43 12.97
CA VAL A 25 2.79 3.08 11.86
C VAL A 25 2.06 3.17 10.53
N LEU A 26 0.86 2.60 10.44
CA LEU A 26 0.05 2.63 9.21
C LEU A 26 -0.41 4.05 8.83
N ASP A 27 -0.77 4.90 9.81
CA ASP A 27 -1.10 6.30 9.55
C ASP A 27 0.10 7.08 9.01
N LYS A 28 1.30 6.88 9.55
CA LYS A 28 2.54 7.47 9.03
C LYS A 28 2.86 6.94 7.63
N THR A 29 2.67 5.64 7.38
CA THR A 29 2.83 5.03 6.06
C THR A 29 1.84 5.64 5.07
N ALA A 30 0.56 5.75 5.43
CA ALA A 30 -0.45 6.39 4.60
C ALA A 30 -0.07 7.84 4.25
N LYS A 31 0.43 8.61 5.22
CA LYS A 31 0.92 9.97 4.99
C LYS A 31 2.12 10.02 4.02
N THR A 32 3.04 9.07 4.14
CA THR A 32 4.19 8.95 3.23
C THR A 32 3.73 8.66 1.79
N LEU A 33 2.73 7.79 1.62
CA LEU A 33 2.17 7.43 0.32
C LEU A 33 1.25 8.51 -0.27
N SER A 34 0.68 9.38 0.56
CA SER A 34 -0.26 10.46 0.15
C SER A 34 0.45 11.74 -0.29
N ASN A 35 1.63 11.64 -0.91
CA ASN A 35 2.33 12.82 -1.45
C ASN A 35 1.49 13.52 -2.52
N LYS A 36 1.30 14.84 -2.41
CA LYS A 36 0.46 15.64 -3.34
C LYS A 36 0.89 15.54 -4.80
N GLY A 37 2.20 15.47 -5.06
CA GLY A 37 2.74 15.26 -6.39
C GLY A 37 2.65 13.83 -6.88
N GLY A 38 2.37 12.88 -6.01
CA GLY A 38 2.36 11.44 -6.28
C GLY A 38 3.66 10.75 -5.90
N ILE A 39 3.66 9.45 -6.07
CA ILE A 39 4.80 8.55 -5.80
C ILE A 39 5.00 7.58 -6.96
N THR A 40 6.22 7.09 -7.10
CA THR A 40 6.54 5.95 -7.97
C THR A 40 7.28 4.89 -7.18
N ALA A 41 7.11 3.62 -7.58
CA ALA A 41 7.85 2.49 -7.02
C ALA A 41 7.96 1.36 -8.04
N SER A 42 8.91 0.46 -7.82
CA SER A 42 8.95 -0.84 -8.48
C SER A 42 8.30 -1.88 -7.58
N PHE A 43 7.64 -2.86 -8.17
CA PHE A 43 7.09 -4.00 -7.44
C PHE A 43 7.48 -5.32 -8.10
N SER A 44 7.48 -6.38 -7.30
CA SER A 44 7.64 -7.75 -7.78
C SER A 44 6.73 -8.68 -6.98
N ILE A 45 5.91 -9.44 -7.68
CA ILE A 45 5.02 -10.45 -7.11
C ILE A 45 5.77 -11.79 -7.11
N LYS A 46 5.86 -12.46 -5.97
CA LYS A 46 6.50 -13.78 -5.88
C LYS A 46 5.80 -14.77 -6.82
N ASN A 47 6.57 -15.37 -7.73
CA ASN A 47 6.08 -16.25 -8.80
C ASN A 47 5.05 -15.59 -9.73
N GLY A 48 5.18 -14.29 -9.99
CA GLY A 48 4.26 -13.53 -10.82
C GLY A 48 4.93 -12.33 -11.49
N ALA A 49 4.13 -11.35 -11.89
CA ALA A 49 4.61 -10.17 -12.59
C ALA A 49 5.50 -9.28 -11.72
N ALA A 50 6.43 -8.60 -12.37
CA ALA A 50 7.16 -7.46 -11.83
C ALA A 50 6.91 -6.23 -12.71
N GLY A 51 7.05 -5.04 -12.12
CA GLY A 51 6.78 -3.83 -12.87
C GLY A 51 6.99 -2.55 -12.05
N THR A 52 6.39 -1.49 -12.54
CA THR A 52 6.40 -0.17 -11.89
C THR A 52 4.98 0.28 -11.60
N ILE A 53 4.81 1.08 -10.56
CA ILE A 53 3.55 1.72 -10.22
C ILE A 53 3.77 3.20 -9.94
N SER A 54 2.87 4.01 -10.44
CA SER A 54 2.73 5.45 -10.16
C SER A 54 1.39 5.67 -9.47
N VAL A 55 1.37 6.44 -8.39
CA VAL A 55 0.13 6.72 -7.63
C VAL A 55 0.05 8.19 -7.28
N LYS A 56 -1.14 8.78 -7.41
CA LYS A 56 -1.45 10.16 -6.99
C LYS A 56 -2.90 10.22 -6.48
N GLY A 57 -3.07 10.34 -5.18
CA GLY A 57 -4.39 10.22 -4.54
C GLY A 57 -5.00 8.84 -4.80
N LYS A 58 -6.19 8.82 -5.42
CA LYS A 58 -6.86 7.56 -5.83
C LYS A 58 -6.38 7.03 -7.17
N LYS A 59 -5.70 7.85 -7.98
CA LYS A 59 -5.26 7.51 -9.33
C LYS A 59 -4.02 6.63 -9.29
N PHE A 60 -3.92 5.70 -10.22
CA PHE A 60 -2.70 4.91 -10.39
C PHE A 60 -2.48 4.49 -11.85
N GLN A 61 -1.23 4.22 -12.17
CA GLN A 61 -0.80 3.52 -13.38
C GLN A 61 0.16 2.41 -12.96
N ALA A 62 -0.09 1.19 -13.39
CA ALA A 62 0.80 0.05 -13.16
C ALA A 62 1.23 -0.51 -14.52
N THR A 63 2.54 -0.70 -14.69
CA THR A 63 3.12 -1.23 -15.93
C THR A 63 3.87 -2.51 -15.63
N THR A 64 3.59 -3.56 -16.40
CA THR A 64 4.28 -4.86 -16.38
C THR A 64 4.74 -5.22 -17.80
N PRO A 65 5.56 -6.28 -17.99
CA PRO A 65 5.86 -6.81 -19.31
C PRO A 65 4.60 -7.18 -20.12
N ASP A 66 3.53 -7.66 -19.44
CA ASP A 66 2.33 -8.19 -20.08
C ASP A 66 1.29 -7.10 -20.41
N GLY A 67 1.38 -5.93 -19.80
CA GLY A 67 0.40 -4.86 -20.05
C GLY A 67 0.50 -3.67 -19.11
N ILE A 68 -0.47 -2.79 -19.24
CA ILE A 68 -0.56 -1.55 -18.46
C ILE A 68 -1.98 -1.39 -17.96
N VAL A 69 -2.11 -0.98 -16.69
CA VAL A 69 -3.37 -0.60 -16.08
C VAL A 69 -3.32 0.88 -15.73
N TRP A 70 -4.31 1.64 -16.17
CA TRP A 70 -4.54 3.03 -15.76
C TRP A 70 -5.84 3.12 -14.97
N PHE A 71 -5.86 3.97 -13.97
CA PHE A 71 -7.06 4.35 -13.23
C PHE A 71 -7.02 5.84 -12.89
N ASN A 72 -7.97 6.59 -13.43
CA ASN A 72 -8.03 8.05 -13.26
C ASN A 72 -8.84 8.52 -12.04
N GLY A 73 -9.29 7.59 -11.20
CA GLY A 73 -10.17 7.84 -10.06
C GLY A 73 -11.64 7.49 -10.33
N LYS A 74 -12.02 7.16 -11.57
CA LYS A 74 -13.35 6.72 -11.97
C LYS A 74 -13.28 5.54 -12.94
N THR A 75 -12.58 5.72 -14.04
CA THR A 75 -12.48 4.72 -15.12
C THR A 75 -11.12 4.04 -15.06
N GLN A 76 -11.13 2.75 -15.28
CA GLN A 76 -9.95 1.90 -15.45
C GLN A 76 -9.84 1.49 -16.91
N TRP A 77 -8.60 1.51 -17.42
CA TRP A 77 -8.21 0.92 -18.70
C TRP A 77 -7.15 -0.14 -18.42
N THR A 78 -7.30 -1.30 -19.04
CA THR A 78 -6.34 -2.39 -18.95
C THR A 78 -5.91 -2.79 -20.35
N TYR A 79 -4.68 -2.42 -20.71
CA TYR A 79 -4.08 -2.84 -21.98
C TYR A 79 -3.39 -4.18 -21.80
N VAL A 80 -3.80 -5.17 -22.57
CA VAL A 80 -3.22 -6.52 -22.63
C VAL A 80 -2.37 -6.61 -23.89
N LYS A 81 -1.06 -6.68 -23.74
CA LYS A 81 -0.13 -6.67 -24.89
C LYS A 81 -0.29 -7.87 -25.82
N GLN A 82 -0.63 -9.03 -25.27
CA GLN A 82 -0.70 -10.29 -26.02
C GLN A 82 -1.70 -10.23 -27.19
N ASN A 83 -2.83 -9.58 -26.98
CA ASN A 83 -3.90 -9.46 -27.97
C ASN A 83 -4.13 -8.02 -28.43
N SER A 84 -3.29 -7.07 -28.00
CA SER A 84 -3.42 -5.64 -28.31
C SER A 84 -4.81 -5.07 -27.99
N GLU A 85 -5.37 -5.47 -26.85
CA GLU A 85 -6.72 -5.11 -26.42
C GLU A 85 -6.70 -4.16 -25.23
N VAL A 86 -7.58 -3.18 -25.18
CA VAL A 86 -7.81 -2.29 -24.05
C VAL A 86 -9.23 -2.49 -23.51
N ASN A 87 -9.31 -3.10 -22.35
CA ASN A 87 -10.56 -3.25 -21.62
C ASN A 87 -10.83 -1.99 -20.80
N VAL A 88 -12.05 -1.43 -20.95
CA VAL A 88 -12.49 -0.22 -20.23
C VAL A 88 -13.63 -0.56 -19.28
N ASN A 89 -13.47 -0.26 -18.00
CA ASN A 89 -14.52 -0.45 -17.01
C ASN A 89 -14.53 0.65 -15.94
N ASN A 90 -15.61 0.72 -15.18
CA ASN A 90 -15.69 1.53 -13.95
C ASN A 90 -15.74 0.58 -12.75
N PRO A 91 -14.58 0.29 -12.14
CA PRO A 91 -14.50 -0.72 -11.07
C PRO A 91 -15.23 -0.28 -9.81
N THR A 92 -15.85 -1.22 -9.13
CA THR A 92 -16.39 -1.06 -7.78
C THR A 92 -15.28 -0.86 -6.75
N ASP A 93 -15.60 -0.35 -5.56
CA ASP A 93 -14.64 -0.22 -4.48
C ASP A 93 -13.99 -1.56 -4.09
N ALA A 94 -14.74 -2.67 -4.18
CA ALA A 94 -14.22 -4.01 -3.90
C ALA A 94 -13.19 -4.47 -4.96
N GLU A 95 -13.44 -4.20 -6.23
CA GLU A 95 -12.52 -4.49 -7.33
C GLU A 95 -11.27 -3.60 -7.22
N LEU A 96 -11.42 -2.31 -6.92
CA LEU A 96 -10.29 -1.41 -6.67
C LEU A 96 -9.41 -1.88 -5.52
N GLN A 97 -9.98 -2.43 -4.45
CA GLN A 97 -9.23 -3.04 -3.35
C GLN A 97 -8.39 -4.24 -3.81
N ALA A 98 -8.83 -4.95 -4.84
CA ALA A 98 -8.10 -6.07 -5.39
C ALA A 98 -6.91 -5.66 -6.27
N ILE A 99 -7.02 -4.54 -6.95
CA ILE A 99 -6.09 -4.11 -8.02
C ILE A 99 -5.04 -3.11 -7.50
N ASN A 100 -5.42 -2.21 -6.59
CA ASN A 100 -4.52 -1.19 -6.06
C ASN A 100 -3.71 -1.74 -4.89
N PRO A 101 -2.41 -2.03 -5.07
CA PRO A 101 -1.56 -2.58 -4.01
C PRO A 101 -1.38 -1.62 -2.82
N TYR A 102 -1.64 -0.32 -3.01
CA TYR A 102 -1.57 0.66 -1.91
C TYR A 102 -2.89 0.84 -1.16
N ASN A 103 -3.95 0.18 -1.58
CA ASN A 103 -5.26 0.27 -0.92
C ASN A 103 -5.24 -0.28 0.52
N PHE A 104 -4.21 -1.09 0.87
CA PHE A 104 -4.02 -1.58 2.22
C PHE A 104 -3.95 -0.47 3.26
N VAL A 105 -3.41 0.70 2.91
CA VAL A 105 -3.31 1.86 3.83
C VAL A 105 -4.67 2.45 4.23
N TYR A 106 -5.73 2.06 3.58
CA TYR A 106 -7.09 2.53 3.88
C TYR A 106 -7.96 1.46 4.53
N ILE A 107 -7.70 0.18 4.24
CA ILE A 107 -8.57 -0.92 4.72
C ILE A 107 -8.41 -1.21 6.22
N TYR A 108 -7.23 -0.95 6.81
CA TYR A 108 -6.97 -1.25 8.23
C TYR A 108 -7.86 -0.47 9.19
N ARG A 109 -8.48 0.61 8.75
CA ARG A 109 -9.31 1.48 9.59
C ARG A 109 -10.62 0.80 9.99
N ASN A 110 -11.15 -0.06 9.13
CA ASN A 110 -12.46 -0.69 9.31
C ASN A 110 -12.40 -2.19 9.08
N GLY A 111 -12.77 -2.96 10.12
CA GLY A 111 -12.94 -4.40 10.03
C GLY A 111 -11.64 -5.21 10.07
N TYR A 112 -10.56 -4.64 10.65
CA TYR A 112 -9.29 -5.36 10.87
C TYR A 112 -8.74 -5.09 12.27
N LYS A 113 -8.27 -6.17 12.91
CA LYS A 113 -7.38 -6.10 14.07
C LYS A 113 -5.97 -5.91 13.56
N ALA A 114 -5.21 -4.98 14.15
CA ALA A 114 -3.85 -4.68 13.77
C ALA A 114 -2.89 -4.99 14.92
N GLU A 115 -1.86 -5.77 14.65
CA GLU A 115 -0.79 -6.12 15.58
C GLU A 115 0.56 -5.67 15.01
N LEU A 116 1.42 -5.09 15.87
CA LEU A 116 2.75 -4.65 15.51
C LEU A 116 3.78 -5.61 16.09
N LYS A 117 4.74 -6.03 15.25
CA LYS A 117 5.93 -6.76 15.67
C LYS A 117 7.17 -5.99 15.25
N ASP A 118 8.18 -6.01 16.09
CA ASP A 118 9.51 -5.53 15.76
C ASP A 118 10.21 -6.56 14.85
N ALA A 119 10.82 -6.07 13.76
CA ALA A 119 11.53 -6.91 12.81
C ALA A 119 12.87 -6.24 12.40
N GLY A 120 13.70 -5.92 13.39
CA GLY A 120 14.97 -5.22 13.19
C GLY A 120 14.77 -3.78 12.70
N ASN A 121 15.22 -3.46 11.49
CA ASN A 121 15.03 -2.13 10.89
C ASN A 121 13.63 -1.90 10.32
N LEU A 122 12.75 -2.90 10.42
CA LEU A 122 11.39 -2.85 9.90
C LEU A 122 10.36 -2.94 11.02
N HIS A 123 9.22 -2.32 10.83
CA HIS A 123 7.97 -2.67 11.48
C HIS A 123 7.30 -3.78 10.67
N GLN A 124 6.82 -4.84 11.30
CA GLN A 124 5.94 -5.81 10.68
C GLN A 124 4.55 -5.67 11.28
N ILE A 125 3.60 -5.25 10.47
CA ILE A 125 2.20 -5.14 10.85
C ILE A 125 1.46 -6.38 10.35
N HIS A 126 0.67 -7.01 11.24
CA HIS A 126 -0.26 -8.08 10.89
C HIS A 126 -1.68 -7.55 11.02
N LEU A 127 -2.42 -7.57 9.92
CA LEU A 127 -3.84 -7.27 9.87
C LEU A 127 -4.62 -8.58 9.75
N THR A 128 -5.63 -8.75 10.62
CA THR A 128 -6.56 -9.88 10.60
C THR A 128 -7.97 -9.35 10.47
N ALA A 129 -8.73 -9.84 9.49
CA ALA A 129 -10.13 -9.45 9.31
C ALA A 129 -10.97 -9.85 10.53
N THR A 130 -11.87 -8.98 10.97
CA THR A 130 -12.78 -9.22 12.09
C THR A 130 -14.09 -9.89 11.64
N GLY A 131 -14.35 -9.93 10.32
CA GLY A 131 -15.53 -10.57 9.73
C GLY A 131 -15.12 -11.52 8.60
N LYS A 132 -15.96 -12.55 8.36
CA LYS A 132 -15.74 -13.57 7.31
C LYS A 132 -16.06 -13.05 5.90
N ASP A 133 -16.77 -11.94 5.80
CA ASP A 133 -17.20 -11.27 4.58
C ASP A 133 -16.09 -10.47 3.88
N LYS A 134 -14.93 -10.29 4.55
CA LYS A 134 -13.80 -9.53 3.98
C LYS A 134 -13.10 -10.33 2.88
N GLY A 135 -12.96 -9.74 1.71
CA GLY A 135 -12.22 -10.32 0.58
C GLY A 135 -10.73 -10.59 0.88
N ILE A 136 -10.15 -9.86 1.85
CA ILE A 136 -8.80 -10.07 2.37
C ILE A 136 -8.93 -10.53 3.81
N GLN A 137 -8.51 -11.75 4.13
CA GLN A 137 -8.60 -12.32 5.48
C GLN A 137 -7.41 -11.91 6.36
N GLU A 138 -6.23 -11.89 5.77
CA GLU A 138 -5.01 -11.50 6.48
C GLU A 138 -4.07 -10.71 5.57
N MET A 139 -3.27 -9.85 6.20
CA MET A 139 -2.23 -9.11 5.51
C MET A 139 -1.03 -8.89 6.43
N TYR A 140 0.18 -9.11 5.90
CA TYR A 140 1.42 -8.67 6.52
C TYR A 140 1.98 -7.50 5.74
N ILE A 141 2.34 -6.43 6.44
CA ILE A 141 2.95 -5.24 5.84
C ILE A 141 4.28 -4.99 6.55
N ARG A 142 5.37 -4.94 5.78
CA ARG A 142 6.69 -4.55 6.29
C ARG A 142 6.95 -3.10 5.89
N VAL A 143 7.31 -2.29 6.89
CA VAL A 143 7.51 -0.85 6.75
C VAL A 143 8.87 -0.48 7.33
N ASP A 144 9.66 0.27 6.60
CA ASP A 144 10.94 0.79 7.09
C ASP A 144 10.71 1.77 8.26
N LYS A 145 11.43 1.57 9.36
CA LYS A 145 11.24 2.33 10.62
C LYS A 145 11.58 3.81 10.49
N LYS A 146 12.49 4.17 9.60
CA LYS A 146 12.98 5.56 9.45
C LYS A 146 12.10 6.35 8.49
N THR A 147 11.73 5.74 7.38
CA THR A 147 11.06 6.43 6.26
C THR A 147 9.55 6.21 6.23
N TYR A 148 9.04 5.21 6.93
CA TYR A 148 7.66 4.71 6.85
C TYR A 148 7.25 4.28 5.43
N VAL A 149 8.22 3.93 4.60
CA VAL A 149 7.98 3.37 3.26
C VAL A 149 7.72 1.88 3.40
N PRO A 150 6.64 1.35 2.81
CA PRO A 150 6.40 -0.09 2.77
C PRO A 150 7.42 -0.77 1.84
N THR A 151 8.00 -1.88 2.31
CA THR A 151 9.00 -2.66 1.57
C THR A 151 8.47 -4.00 1.09
N ALA A 152 7.44 -4.52 1.74
CA ALA A 152 6.76 -5.74 1.33
C ALA A 152 5.33 -5.81 1.86
N ILE A 153 4.47 -6.49 1.10
CA ILE A 153 3.08 -6.75 1.46
C ILE A 153 2.79 -8.21 1.12
N SER A 154 2.19 -8.95 2.06
CA SER A 154 1.66 -10.28 1.79
C SER A 154 0.17 -10.29 2.11
N ILE A 155 -0.65 -10.74 1.17
CA ILE A 155 -2.12 -10.68 1.23
C ILE A 155 -2.67 -12.10 1.15
N ARG A 156 -3.57 -12.48 2.07
CA ARG A 156 -4.32 -13.74 2.02
C ARG A 156 -5.76 -13.53 1.57
N ARG A 157 -6.11 -14.22 0.48
CA ARG A 157 -7.50 -14.33 -0.02
C ARG A 157 -7.87 -15.82 -0.10
N GLY A 158 -8.83 -16.23 0.71
CA GLY A 158 -9.12 -17.66 0.89
C GLY A 158 -7.89 -18.40 1.41
N LYS A 159 -7.46 -19.43 0.67
CA LYS A 159 -6.26 -20.23 0.99
C LYS A 159 -4.98 -19.70 0.30
N ARG A 160 -5.08 -18.69 -0.55
CA ARG A 160 -3.98 -18.22 -1.38
C ARG A 160 -3.29 -17.01 -0.77
N TRP A 161 -1.97 -17.07 -0.69
CA TRP A 161 -1.10 -15.95 -0.36
C TRP A 161 -0.50 -15.33 -1.62
N THR A 162 -0.52 -14.01 -1.70
CA THR A 162 0.21 -13.22 -2.69
C THR A 162 1.21 -12.35 -1.95
N SER A 163 2.50 -12.46 -2.28
CA SER A 163 3.56 -11.64 -1.68
C SER A 163 4.14 -10.69 -2.73
N ILE A 164 4.22 -9.42 -2.37
CA ILE A 164 4.67 -8.31 -3.20
C ILE A 164 5.85 -7.66 -2.51
N SER A 165 6.99 -7.57 -3.18
CA SER A 165 8.13 -6.76 -2.76
C SER A 165 8.03 -5.38 -3.39
N ILE A 166 8.41 -4.33 -2.66
CA ILE A 166 8.38 -2.95 -3.10
C ILE A 166 9.79 -2.37 -2.99
N THR A 167 10.29 -1.79 -4.08
CA THR A 167 11.61 -1.17 -4.16
C THR A 167 11.53 0.16 -4.92
N ASN A 168 12.65 0.89 -4.99
CA ASN A 168 12.77 2.12 -5.77
C ASN A 168 11.67 3.16 -5.49
N PHE A 169 11.18 3.21 -4.25
CA PHE A 169 10.17 4.19 -3.85
C PHE A 169 10.72 5.60 -3.98
N ARG A 170 9.96 6.48 -4.65
CA ARG A 170 10.29 7.90 -4.82
C ARG A 170 9.05 8.77 -4.77
N LYS A 171 9.16 9.93 -4.15
CA LYS A 171 8.20 11.01 -4.32
C LYS A 171 8.42 11.61 -5.71
N ALA A 172 7.34 11.99 -6.39
CA ALA A 172 7.36 12.50 -7.74
C ALA A 172 6.40 13.68 -7.89
N ASN A 173 6.51 14.39 -9.01
CA ASN A 173 5.53 15.39 -9.43
C ASN A 173 4.88 14.89 -10.73
N LEU A 174 3.84 14.06 -10.57
CA LEU A 174 3.20 13.35 -11.66
C LEU A 174 2.11 14.20 -12.29
N SER A 175 2.11 14.28 -13.63
CA SER A 175 0.98 14.82 -14.40
C SER A 175 -0.24 13.90 -14.24
N ASP A 176 -1.44 14.48 -14.20
CA ASP A 176 -2.68 13.71 -14.15
C ASP A 176 -2.94 12.92 -15.45
N ALA A 177 -2.34 13.34 -16.56
CA ALA A 177 -2.48 12.68 -17.85
C ALA A 177 -1.94 11.24 -17.86
N ILE A 178 -0.93 10.92 -17.04
CA ILE A 178 -0.36 9.55 -17.01
C ILE A 178 -1.32 8.51 -16.44
N PHE A 179 -2.40 8.92 -15.80
CA PHE A 179 -3.38 8.02 -15.17
C PHE A 179 -4.58 7.71 -16.06
N SER A 180 -4.55 8.17 -17.31
CA SER A 180 -5.59 7.90 -18.29
C SER A 180 -5.00 7.27 -19.54
N PHE A 181 -5.74 6.34 -20.13
CA PHE A 181 -5.40 5.78 -21.42
C PHE A 181 -5.55 6.85 -22.50
N ASN A 182 -4.61 6.89 -23.44
CA ASN A 182 -4.68 7.73 -24.64
C ASN A 182 -4.61 6.83 -25.88
N ALA A 183 -5.69 6.75 -26.63
CA ALA A 183 -5.79 5.88 -27.81
C ALA A 183 -4.76 6.21 -28.90
N LYS A 184 -4.27 7.45 -28.98
CA LYS A 184 -3.24 7.83 -29.96
C LYS A 184 -1.90 7.12 -29.74
N ASP A 185 -1.62 6.71 -28.50
CA ASP A 185 -0.38 6.01 -28.17
C ASP A 185 -0.47 4.50 -28.47
N TYR A 186 -1.69 4.01 -28.78
CA TYR A 186 -2.01 2.60 -29.03
C TYR A 186 -2.92 2.44 -30.26
N PRO A 187 -2.47 2.86 -31.47
CA PRO A 187 -3.33 2.92 -32.66
C PRO A 187 -3.81 1.55 -33.17
N GLN A 188 -3.16 0.47 -32.74
CA GLN A 188 -3.52 -0.90 -33.11
C GLN A 188 -4.35 -1.61 -32.03
N ALA A 189 -4.68 -0.93 -30.93
CA ALA A 189 -5.41 -1.57 -29.85
C ALA A 189 -6.91 -1.59 -30.13
N GLU A 190 -7.52 -2.77 -29.98
CA GLU A 190 -8.96 -2.92 -29.91
C GLU A 190 -9.48 -2.42 -28.56
N ILE A 191 -10.50 -1.56 -28.57
CA ILE A 191 -11.08 -1.01 -27.36
C ILE A 191 -12.38 -1.75 -27.05
N VAL A 192 -12.41 -2.49 -25.94
CA VAL A 192 -13.57 -3.20 -25.43
C VAL A 192 -14.16 -2.43 -24.24
N ASP A 193 -15.28 -1.76 -24.47
CA ASP A 193 -15.96 -0.98 -23.42
C ASP A 193 -16.94 -1.87 -22.64
N LEU A 194 -16.64 -2.08 -21.35
CA LEU A 194 -17.40 -2.93 -20.44
C LEU A 194 -18.19 -2.12 -19.37
N ARG A 195 -18.32 -0.82 -19.58
CA ARG A 195 -19.00 0.08 -18.61
C ARG A 195 -20.51 -0.02 -18.68
#